data_353cb896735f4573ecce0516fb3b12c1
#
_entry.id   353cb896735f4573ecce0516fb3b12c1
#
_cell.length_a   1.000
_cell.length_b   1.000
_cell.length_c   1.000
_cell.angle_alpha   90.00
_cell.angle_beta   90.00
_cell.angle_gamma   90.00
#
_symmetry.space_group_name_H-M   'P 1'
#
loop_
_entity.id
_entity.type
_entity.pdbx_description
1 polymer ?
#
loop_
_entity_poly.entity_id
_entity_poly.type
_entity_poly.pdbx_seq_one_letter_code
_entity_poly.pdbx_strand_id
1 'polypeptide(L)'
;LTYFDNRMAAEIRLSDAIERRLLCPFHYFGVQDTTNLENVKWTSGDYDIKELTDLYTTSYGADKRAYSIMNAIEQYSADLRDVKGIGFCVSQKHAAFMADYMNKHDLPSIALDANSKKEDRDGAKRKLETGDIKFIFTVDIFNEGVDIPAVNTVLFLRPTNSMTVFIQQLGRGLRLDRGKDCLTVLDFVAQANKKYNFAGGFMMDKQKIERM
;
A
#
# COMPACT_ATOMS: atom_id res chain seq x y z
N LEU A 1 -8.80 2.22 -26.40
CA LEU A 1 -10.19 1.93 -26.88
C LEU A 1 -10.24 1.69 -28.39
N THR A 2 -9.17 1.93 -29.14
CA THR A 2 -9.07 1.69 -30.58
C THR A 2 -9.36 0.24 -30.99
N TYR A 3 -9.10 -0.74 -30.15
CA TYR A 3 -9.38 -2.16 -30.42
C TYR A 3 -10.86 -2.53 -30.33
N PHE A 4 -11.72 -1.64 -29.82
CA PHE A 4 -13.15 -1.89 -29.64
C PHE A 4 -14.00 -0.79 -30.33
N ASP A 5 -13.52 -0.21 -31.41
CA ASP A 5 -14.20 0.86 -32.17
C ASP A 5 -14.71 2.00 -31.28
N ASN A 6 -13.93 2.33 -30.22
CA ASN A 6 -14.29 3.28 -29.18
C ASN A 6 -15.58 2.95 -28.41
N ARG A 7 -16.04 1.71 -28.46
CA ARG A 7 -17.19 1.25 -27.65
C ARG A 7 -16.72 0.53 -26.40
N MET A 8 -17.33 0.83 -25.29
CA MET A 8 -17.13 0.14 -24.03
C MET A 8 -18.03 -1.09 -24.00
N ALA A 9 -17.45 -2.28 -23.99
CA ALA A 9 -18.21 -3.55 -23.96
C ALA A 9 -18.92 -3.76 -22.61
N ALA A 10 -18.25 -3.36 -21.51
CA ALA A 10 -18.80 -3.38 -20.16
C ALA A 10 -18.01 -2.41 -19.27
N GLU A 11 -18.70 -1.78 -18.32
CA GLU A 11 -18.11 -0.99 -17.25
C GLU A 11 -18.63 -1.54 -15.93
N ILE A 12 -17.72 -1.92 -15.03
CA ILE A 12 -18.05 -2.30 -13.66
C ILE A 12 -17.28 -1.36 -12.74
N ARG A 13 -17.97 -0.55 -11.96
CA ARG A 13 -17.36 0.32 -10.95
C ARG A 13 -16.94 -0.49 -9.73
N LEU A 14 -15.98 0.05 -8.96
CA LEU A 14 -15.49 -0.62 -7.76
C LEU A 14 -16.61 -0.94 -6.78
N SER A 15 -17.51 0.01 -6.53
CA SER A 15 -18.71 -0.18 -5.71
C SER A 15 -19.58 -1.35 -6.19
N ASP A 16 -19.91 -1.36 -7.48
CA ASP A 16 -20.75 -2.40 -8.08
C ASP A 16 -20.08 -3.79 -7.98
N ALA A 17 -18.75 -3.84 -8.10
CA ALA A 17 -18.00 -5.09 -7.98
C ALA A 17 -18.01 -5.63 -6.53
N ILE A 18 -17.95 -4.75 -5.53
CA ILE A 18 -18.06 -5.11 -4.11
C ILE A 18 -19.49 -5.56 -3.80
N GLU A 19 -20.52 -4.80 -4.20
CA GLU A 19 -21.92 -5.16 -4.00
C GLU A 19 -22.28 -6.51 -4.62
N ARG A 20 -21.76 -6.80 -5.81
CA ARG A 20 -21.92 -8.08 -6.50
C ARG A 20 -21.04 -9.20 -5.92
N ARG A 21 -20.28 -8.94 -4.86
CA ARG A 21 -19.35 -9.90 -4.25
C ARG A 21 -18.32 -10.45 -5.23
N LEU A 22 -17.90 -9.64 -6.19
CA LEU A 22 -16.76 -9.96 -7.08
C LEU A 22 -15.44 -9.56 -6.45
N LEU A 23 -15.47 -8.61 -5.52
CA LEU A 23 -14.35 -8.11 -4.75
C LEU A 23 -14.68 -8.09 -3.27
N CYS A 24 -13.64 -8.20 -2.43
CA CYS A 24 -13.72 -8.08 -0.99
C CYS A 24 -14.01 -6.62 -0.60
N PRO A 25 -14.88 -6.35 0.40
CA PRO A 25 -15.03 -5.02 0.96
C PRO A 25 -13.73 -4.55 1.61
N PHE A 26 -13.57 -3.25 1.82
CA PHE A 26 -12.39 -2.70 2.48
C PHE A 26 -12.73 -1.57 3.43
N HIS A 27 -11.92 -1.42 4.46
CA HIS A 27 -11.87 -0.26 5.33
C HIS A 27 -10.65 0.59 4.97
N TYR A 28 -10.87 1.88 4.75
CA TYR A 28 -9.81 2.84 4.45
C TYR A 28 -9.60 3.77 5.63
N PHE A 29 -8.36 3.85 6.09
CA PHE A 29 -7.93 4.73 7.16
C PHE A 29 -6.83 5.66 6.66
N GLY A 30 -7.11 6.95 6.58
CA GLY A 30 -6.08 7.98 6.40
C GLY A 30 -5.37 8.22 7.72
N VAL A 31 -4.14 7.76 7.84
CA VAL A 31 -3.30 7.93 9.03
C VAL A 31 -2.45 9.18 8.87
N GLN A 32 -2.52 10.10 9.82
CA GLN A 32 -1.67 11.29 9.78
C GLN A 32 -0.20 10.90 9.94
N ASP A 33 0.60 11.15 8.91
CA ASP A 33 2.05 11.04 8.96
C ASP A 33 2.64 12.38 9.41
N THR A 34 3.44 12.36 10.48
CA THR A 34 4.06 13.57 11.03
C THR A 34 5.27 14.06 10.22
N THR A 35 5.63 13.36 9.16
CA THR A 35 6.75 13.73 8.30
C THR A 35 6.41 14.97 7.49
N ASN A 36 7.29 15.97 7.55
CA ASN A 36 7.13 17.19 6.76
C ASN A 36 7.80 17.04 5.40
N LEU A 37 7.03 17.08 4.32
CA LEU A 37 7.48 16.99 2.93
C LEU A 37 7.61 18.35 2.23
N GLU A 38 7.37 19.48 2.92
CA GLU A 38 7.37 20.82 2.29
C GLU A 38 8.71 21.15 1.63
N ASN A 39 9.81 20.69 2.22
CA ASN A 39 11.17 20.96 1.75
C ASN A 39 11.71 19.88 0.79
N VAL A 40 10.98 18.79 0.56
CA VAL A 40 11.38 17.77 -0.40
C VAL A 40 11.18 18.29 -1.82
N LYS A 41 12.18 18.15 -2.65
CA LYS A 41 12.12 18.61 -4.04
C LYS A 41 10.96 17.98 -4.79
N TRP A 42 10.27 18.83 -5.53
CA TRP A 42 9.17 18.45 -6.39
C TRP A 42 9.54 18.70 -7.85
N THR A 43 9.69 17.63 -8.63
CA THR A 43 10.16 17.70 -10.02
C THR A 43 9.28 16.82 -10.91
N SER A 44 8.86 17.36 -12.06
CA SER A 44 8.06 16.61 -13.05
C SER A 44 6.74 16.01 -12.51
N GLY A 45 6.17 16.63 -11.48
CA GLY A 45 4.88 16.18 -10.92
C GLY A 45 5.01 15.14 -9.82
N ASP A 46 6.22 14.89 -9.32
CA ASP A 46 6.46 13.95 -8.22
C ASP A 46 7.56 14.44 -7.27
N TYR A 47 7.66 13.83 -6.10
CA TYR A 47 8.73 14.06 -5.14
C TYR A 47 10.04 13.40 -5.59
N ASP A 48 11.17 14.02 -5.24
CA ASP A 48 12.49 13.40 -5.43
C ASP A 48 12.62 12.14 -4.58
N ILE A 49 12.76 10.99 -5.25
CA ILE A 49 12.81 9.66 -4.63
C ILE A 49 14.00 9.52 -3.68
N LYS A 50 15.15 10.14 -4.01
CA LYS A 50 16.36 10.06 -3.17
C LYS A 50 16.13 10.82 -1.87
N GLU A 51 15.62 12.05 -1.94
CA GLU A 51 15.34 12.86 -0.75
C GLU A 51 14.27 12.19 0.14
N LEU A 52 13.19 11.63 -0.45
CA LEU A 52 12.21 10.86 0.31
C LEU A 52 12.82 9.62 0.95
N THR A 53 13.68 8.90 0.22
CA THR A 53 14.35 7.72 0.76
C THR A 53 15.20 8.07 1.97
N ASP A 54 16.02 9.12 1.85
CA ASP A 54 16.87 9.57 2.96
C ASP A 54 16.04 10.03 4.15
N LEU A 55 14.95 10.75 3.91
CA LEU A 55 14.02 11.17 4.95
C LEU A 55 13.39 9.99 5.71
N TYR A 56 13.01 8.94 4.99
CA TYR A 56 12.31 7.78 5.55
C TYR A 56 13.21 6.66 6.08
N THR A 57 14.54 6.76 5.89
CA THR A 57 15.47 5.69 6.28
C THR A 57 16.66 6.12 7.10
N THR A 58 17.06 7.40 7.05
CA THR A 58 18.30 7.89 7.69
C THR A 58 18.10 9.10 8.58
N SER A 59 16.95 9.77 8.52
CA SER A 59 16.66 10.91 9.37
C SER A 59 16.38 10.47 10.81
N TYR A 60 16.58 11.37 11.75
CA TYR A 60 16.18 11.15 13.17
C TYR A 60 14.69 10.78 13.32
N GLY A 61 13.86 11.20 12.37
CA GLY A 61 12.42 10.90 12.37
C GLY A 61 12.05 9.53 11.78
N ALA A 62 12.99 8.82 11.12
CA ALA A 62 12.68 7.56 10.43
C ALA A 62 12.16 6.47 11.38
N ASP A 63 12.83 6.25 12.53
CA ASP A 63 12.39 5.29 13.52
C ASP A 63 11.07 5.70 14.18
N LYS A 64 10.89 6.99 14.44
CA LYS A 64 9.63 7.51 14.98
C LYS A 64 8.46 7.29 14.01
N ARG A 65 8.72 7.48 12.71
CA ARG A 65 7.74 7.20 11.66
C ARG A 65 7.40 5.71 11.59
N ALA A 66 8.42 4.85 11.59
CA ALA A 66 8.22 3.39 11.57
C ALA A 66 7.45 2.91 12.80
N TYR A 67 7.73 3.46 13.98
CA TYR A 67 6.96 3.20 15.20
C TYR A 67 5.49 3.62 15.05
N SER A 68 5.22 4.81 14.48
CA SER A 68 3.84 5.25 14.22
C SER A 68 3.11 4.36 13.23
N ILE A 69 3.82 3.82 12.22
CA ILE A 69 3.26 2.86 11.28
C ILE A 69 2.89 1.56 12.01
N MET A 70 3.77 1.05 12.86
CA MET A 70 3.51 -0.16 13.65
C MET A 70 2.29 0.03 14.57
N ASN A 71 2.21 1.14 15.29
CA ASN A 71 1.06 1.43 16.15
C ASN A 71 -0.26 1.52 15.35
N ALA A 72 -0.23 2.08 14.14
CA ALA A 72 -1.42 2.11 13.29
C ALA A 72 -1.82 0.69 12.84
N ILE A 73 -0.86 -0.17 12.53
CA ILE A 73 -1.15 -1.58 12.24
C ILE A 73 -1.84 -2.24 13.43
N GLU A 74 -1.31 -2.08 14.64
CA GLU A 74 -1.90 -2.61 15.87
C GLU A 74 -3.31 -2.06 16.12
N GLN A 75 -3.50 -0.76 15.94
CA GLN A 75 -4.77 -0.09 16.21
C GLN A 75 -5.89 -0.52 15.25
N TYR A 76 -5.57 -0.73 13.96
CA TYR A 76 -6.57 -0.97 12.92
C TYR A 76 -6.65 -2.42 12.45
N SER A 77 -5.79 -3.31 12.95
CA SER A 77 -5.89 -4.75 12.70
C SER A 77 -6.73 -5.41 13.79
N ALA A 78 -7.60 -6.33 13.39
CA ALA A 78 -8.42 -7.09 14.36
C ALA A 78 -7.54 -8.02 15.21
N ASP A 79 -6.55 -8.69 14.61
CA ASP A 79 -5.57 -9.54 15.27
C ASP A 79 -4.26 -9.52 14.48
N LEU A 80 -3.17 -9.13 15.14
CA LEU A 80 -1.83 -9.11 14.50
C LEU A 80 -1.36 -10.51 14.06
N ARG A 81 -1.86 -11.56 14.70
CA ARG A 81 -1.52 -12.94 14.33
C ARG A 81 -2.03 -13.30 12.94
N ASP A 82 -3.15 -12.71 12.54
CA ASP A 82 -3.81 -13.00 11.27
C ASP A 82 -3.48 -11.98 10.17
N VAL A 83 -2.65 -10.97 10.48
CA VAL A 83 -2.23 -9.97 9.50
C VAL A 83 -1.39 -10.62 8.40
N LYS A 84 -1.78 -10.33 7.16
CA LYS A 84 -1.07 -10.65 5.93
C LYS A 84 -1.01 -9.40 5.08
N GLY A 85 0.11 -8.68 5.18
CA GLY A 85 0.20 -7.32 4.70
C GLY A 85 1.16 -7.12 3.52
N ILE A 86 0.86 -6.09 2.72
CA ILE A 86 1.76 -5.55 1.72
C ILE A 86 2.00 -4.07 2.03
N GLY A 87 3.28 -3.66 2.09
CA GLY A 87 3.67 -2.26 2.25
C GLY A 87 4.31 -1.69 0.99
N PHE A 88 3.71 -0.63 0.42
CA PHE A 88 4.24 0.06 -0.75
C PHE A 88 5.17 1.19 -0.33
N CYS A 89 6.45 1.04 -0.63
CA CYS A 89 7.54 1.93 -0.24
C CYS A 89 8.01 2.83 -1.38
N VAL A 90 8.76 3.89 -1.04
CA VAL A 90 9.34 4.84 -2.01
C VAL A 90 10.46 4.21 -2.82
N SER A 91 11.29 3.39 -2.16
CA SER A 91 12.49 2.79 -2.74
C SER A 91 12.80 1.43 -2.10
N GLN A 92 13.71 0.68 -2.72
CA GLN A 92 14.20 -0.60 -2.18
C GLN A 92 14.85 -0.42 -0.79
N LYS A 93 15.62 0.67 -0.60
CA LYS A 93 16.22 1.01 0.71
C LYS A 93 15.15 1.24 1.77
N HIS A 94 14.05 1.91 1.42
CA HIS A 94 12.92 2.12 2.33
C HIS A 94 12.20 0.79 2.64
N ALA A 95 12.00 -0.07 1.64
CA ALA A 95 11.40 -1.40 1.85
C ALA A 95 12.26 -2.27 2.79
N ALA A 96 13.58 -2.29 2.58
CA ALA A 96 14.51 -3.00 3.46
C ALA A 96 14.48 -2.45 4.88
N PHE A 97 14.54 -1.12 5.05
CA PHE A 97 14.44 -0.45 6.36
C PHE A 97 13.16 -0.85 7.09
N MET A 98 12.01 -0.82 6.42
CA MET A 98 10.74 -1.19 7.03
C MET A 98 10.70 -2.67 7.44
N ALA A 99 11.20 -3.57 6.58
CA ALA A 99 11.27 -4.99 6.90
C ALA A 99 12.18 -5.25 8.12
N ASP A 100 13.35 -4.62 8.16
CA ASP A 100 14.28 -4.74 9.29
C ASP A 100 13.68 -4.17 10.58
N TYR A 101 12.98 -3.03 10.50
CA TYR A 101 12.31 -2.43 11.64
C TYR A 101 11.23 -3.36 12.21
N MET A 102 10.35 -3.90 11.35
CA MET A 102 9.28 -4.81 11.76
C MET A 102 9.82 -6.10 12.37
N ASN A 103 10.90 -6.66 11.78
CA ASN A 103 11.56 -7.86 12.32
C ASN A 103 12.14 -7.65 13.73
N LYS A 104 12.64 -6.45 14.04
CA LYS A 104 13.12 -6.09 15.39
C LYS A 104 12.00 -5.97 16.42
N HIS A 105 10.75 -5.88 15.97
CA HIS A 105 9.56 -5.69 16.82
C HIS A 105 8.56 -6.84 16.69
N ASP A 106 9.05 -8.06 16.50
CA ASP A 106 8.28 -9.31 16.48
C ASP A 106 7.17 -9.36 15.40
N LEU A 107 7.33 -8.59 14.31
CA LEU A 107 6.49 -8.67 13.12
C LEU A 107 7.32 -9.18 11.93
N PRO A 108 7.48 -10.50 11.75
CA PRO A 108 8.30 -11.09 10.71
C PRO A 108 7.95 -10.55 9.33
N SER A 109 8.92 -9.98 8.64
CA SER A 109 8.70 -9.25 7.39
C SER A 109 9.87 -9.41 6.44
N ILE A 110 9.62 -9.27 5.15
CA ILE A 110 10.65 -9.27 4.12
C ILE A 110 10.49 -8.11 3.16
N ALA A 111 11.60 -7.67 2.55
CA ALA A 111 11.59 -6.75 1.44
C ALA A 111 11.80 -7.50 0.13
N LEU A 112 11.03 -7.15 -0.89
CA LEU A 112 11.20 -7.63 -2.26
C LEU A 112 11.42 -6.45 -3.21
N ASP A 113 12.23 -6.68 -4.25
CA ASP A 113 12.50 -5.68 -5.28
C ASP A 113 12.32 -6.25 -6.69
N ALA A 114 12.45 -5.40 -7.71
CA ALA A 114 12.31 -5.82 -9.11
C ALA A 114 13.36 -6.87 -9.53
N ASN A 115 14.51 -6.92 -8.84
CA ASN A 115 15.58 -7.87 -9.10
C ASN A 115 15.43 -9.18 -8.31
N SER A 116 14.44 -9.27 -7.41
CA SER A 116 14.16 -10.48 -6.65
C SER A 116 13.82 -11.62 -7.61
N LYS A 117 14.46 -12.77 -7.44
CA LYS A 117 14.22 -13.93 -8.29
C LYS A 117 12.80 -14.44 -8.13
N LYS A 118 12.31 -15.14 -9.14
CA LYS A 118 10.95 -15.72 -9.09
C LYS A 118 10.79 -16.65 -7.89
N GLU A 119 11.81 -17.45 -7.60
CA GLU A 119 11.83 -18.39 -6.47
C GLU A 119 11.66 -17.66 -5.12
N ASP A 120 12.33 -16.50 -4.96
CA ASP A 120 12.25 -15.68 -3.74
C ASP A 120 10.85 -15.07 -3.60
N ARG A 121 10.27 -14.59 -4.71
CA ARG A 121 8.90 -14.06 -4.74
C ARG A 121 7.86 -15.13 -4.41
N ASP A 122 7.98 -16.32 -5.01
CA ASP A 122 7.08 -17.45 -4.74
C ASP A 122 7.26 -17.99 -3.31
N GLY A 123 8.49 -17.95 -2.79
CA GLY A 123 8.81 -18.28 -1.40
C GLY A 123 8.17 -17.31 -0.42
N ALA A 124 8.28 -16.02 -0.69
CA ALA A 124 7.68 -14.96 0.10
C ALA A 124 6.15 -15.05 0.14
N LYS A 125 5.53 -15.30 -1.02
CA LYS A 125 4.09 -15.52 -1.12
C LYS A 125 3.64 -16.65 -0.20
N ARG A 126 4.26 -17.82 -0.30
CA ARG A 126 3.94 -18.97 0.57
C ARG A 126 4.09 -18.63 2.05
N LYS A 127 5.20 -17.98 2.44
CA LYS A 127 5.42 -17.58 3.84
C LYS A 127 4.37 -16.60 4.34
N LEU A 128 3.88 -15.68 3.49
CA LEU A 128 2.80 -14.76 3.87
C LEU A 128 1.47 -15.52 4.00
N GLU A 129 1.17 -16.44 3.09
CA GLU A 129 -0.05 -17.26 3.12
C GLU A 129 -0.10 -18.16 4.36
N THR A 130 1.05 -18.78 4.75
CA THR A 130 1.16 -19.62 5.97
C THR A 130 1.22 -18.80 7.25
N GLY A 131 1.52 -17.50 7.19
CA GLY A 131 1.67 -16.62 8.33
C GLY A 131 3.07 -16.65 8.97
N ASP A 132 4.05 -17.32 8.33
CA ASP A 132 5.45 -17.30 8.76
C ASP A 132 6.06 -15.89 8.67
N ILE A 133 5.55 -15.06 7.76
CA ILE A 133 5.79 -13.62 7.73
C ILE A 133 4.46 -12.88 7.73
N LYS A 134 4.49 -11.64 8.24
CA LYS A 134 3.32 -10.76 8.36
C LYS A 134 3.25 -9.72 7.26
N PHE A 135 4.41 -9.23 6.78
CA PHE A 135 4.46 -8.22 5.73
C PHE A 135 5.48 -8.52 4.64
N ILE A 136 5.12 -8.12 3.43
CA ILE A 136 6.04 -7.95 2.31
C ILE A 136 6.11 -6.46 2.00
N PHE A 137 7.30 -5.86 2.12
CA PHE A 137 7.56 -4.48 1.73
C PHE A 137 8.16 -4.43 0.33
N THR A 138 7.63 -3.53 -0.52
CA THR A 138 8.05 -3.47 -1.93
C THR A 138 7.86 -2.06 -2.51
N VAL A 139 8.47 -1.79 -3.66
CA VAL A 139 8.27 -0.53 -4.39
C VAL A 139 7.16 -0.68 -5.42
N ASP A 140 7.38 -1.47 -6.46
CA ASP A 140 6.48 -1.62 -7.61
C ASP A 140 6.38 -3.06 -8.16
N ILE A 141 6.95 -4.06 -7.46
CA ILE A 141 7.10 -5.44 -7.96
C ILE A 141 5.76 -6.07 -8.33
N PHE A 142 4.69 -5.58 -7.74
CA PHE A 142 3.36 -6.12 -8.00
C PHE A 142 2.74 -5.66 -9.32
N ASN A 143 3.45 -4.90 -10.17
CA ASN A 143 2.98 -4.61 -11.52
C ASN A 143 3.02 -5.85 -12.43
N GLU A 144 3.82 -6.86 -12.11
CA GLU A 144 3.95 -8.10 -12.88
C GLU A 144 3.70 -9.36 -12.02
N GLY A 145 2.44 -9.80 -11.97
CA GLY A 145 2.13 -11.21 -11.72
C GLY A 145 2.12 -11.74 -10.27
N VAL A 146 2.46 -10.97 -9.25
CA VAL A 146 2.32 -11.46 -7.87
C VAL A 146 0.88 -11.28 -7.39
N ASP A 147 0.18 -12.38 -7.34
CA ASP A 147 -1.19 -12.48 -6.86
C ASP A 147 -1.22 -13.20 -5.51
N ILE A 148 -1.68 -12.51 -4.47
CA ILE A 148 -1.81 -13.07 -3.12
C ILE A 148 -3.21 -12.73 -2.58
N PRO A 149 -4.23 -13.56 -2.88
CA PRO A 149 -5.61 -13.32 -2.42
C PRO A 149 -5.73 -13.19 -0.89
N ALA A 150 -4.86 -13.90 -0.16
CA ALA A 150 -4.85 -13.91 1.29
C ALA A 150 -4.47 -12.56 1.94
N VAL A 151 -3.95 -11.58 1.18
CA VAL A 151 -3.61 -10.25 1.70
C VAL A 151 -4.86 -9.57 2.25
N ASN A 152 -4.82 -9.22 3.54
CA ASN A 152 -5.90 -8.55 4.26
C ASN A 152 -5.51 -7.15 4.76
N THR A 153 -4.26 -6.72 4.56
CA THR A 153 -3.78 -5.40 4.98
C THR A 153 -2.89 -4.79 3.91
N VAL A 154 -3.12 -3.53 3.57
CA VAL A 154 -2.31 -2.76 2.62
C VAL A 154 -1.84 -1.48 3.27
N LEU A 155 -0.54 -1.19 3.20
CA LEU A 155 0.07 0.02 3.71
C LEU A 155 0.59 0.87 2.54
N PHE A 156 0.08 2.08 2.41
CA PHE A 156 0.63 3.09 1.51
C PHE A 156 1.64 3.95 2.28
N LEU A 157 2.93 3.62 2.15
CA LEU A 157 4.04 4.27 2.86
C LEU A 157 4.75 5.32 2.01
N ARG A 158 4.22 5.60 0.85
CA ARG A 158 4.71 6.63 -0.08
C ARG A 158 3.59 7.57 -0.51
N PRO A 159 3.88 8.84 -0.78
CA PRO A 159 2.93 9.71 -1.44
C PRO A 159 2.52 9.11 -2.78
N THR A 160 1.22 9.02 -3.05
CA THR A 160 0.71 8.47 -4.32
C THR A 160 -0.08 9.56 -5.04
N ASN A 161 0.44 10.03 -6.18
CA ASN A 161 -0.16 11.09 -6.98
C ASN A 161 -1.16 10.58 -8.01
N SER A 162 -1.19 9.26 -8.26
CA SER A 162 -1.99 8.65 -9.30
C SER A 162 -3.08 7.76 -8.73
N MET A 163 -4.33 8.16 -8.94
CA MET A 163 -5.50 7.32 -8.63
C MET A 163 -5.42 5.95 -9.31
N THR A 164 -4.91 5.90 -10.53
CA THR A 164 -4.77 4.63 -11.27
C THR A 164 -3.79 3.70 -10.56
N VAL A 165 -2.64 4.21 -10.12
CA VAL A 165 -1.66 3.42 -9.36
C VAL A 165 -2.25 2.97 -8.02
N PHE A 166 -2.94 3.86 -7.31
CA PHE A 166 -3.63 3.52 -6.06
C PHE A 166 -4.63 2.38 -6.26
N ILE A 167 -5.53 2.50 -7.24
CA ILE A 167 -6.54 1.46 -7.53
C ILE A 167 -5.89 0.14 -7.97
N GLN A 168 -4.81 0.18 -8.74
CA GLN A 168 -4.08 -1.03 -9.14
C GLN A 168 -3.43 -1.74 -7.94
N GLN A 169 -2.85 -0.98 -7.01
CA GLN A 169 -2.24 -1.52 -5.79
C GLN A 169 -3.33 -2.04 -4.83
N LEU A 170 -4.41 -1.28 -4.66
CA LEU A 170 -5.57 -1.68 -3.86
C LEU A 170 -6.23 -2.95 -4.42
N GLY A 171 -6.43 -3.03 -5.74
CA GLY A 171 -7.10 -4.13 -6.42
C GLY A 171 -6.46 -5.51 -6.15
N ARG A 172 -5.19 -5.54 -5.78
CA ARG A 172 -4.52 -6.79 -5.42
C ARG A 172 -4.96 -7.32 -4.05
N GLY A 173 -5.26 -6.42 -3.12
CA GLY A 173 -5.84 -6.77 -1.83
C GLY A 173 -7.35 -6.96 -1.86
N LEU A 174 -8.05 -6.57 -2.94
CA LEU A 174 -9.51 -6.71 -3.01
C LEU A 174 -9.98 -8.09 -3.49
N ARG A 175 -9.08 -9.03 -3.76
CA ARG A 175 -9.48 -10.38 -4.15
C ARG A 175 -10.14 -11.11 -3.01
N LEU A 176 -11.15 -11.90 -3.34
CA LEU A 176 -11.82 -12.77 -2.38
C LEU A 176 -10.88 -13.91 -1.98
N ASP A 177 -10.86 -14.23 -0.70
CA ASP A 177 -10.17 -15.39 -0.16
C ASP A 177 -10.96 -16.01 0.99
N ARG A 178 -10.76 -17.30 1.25
CA ARG A 178 -11.40 -17.99 2.37
C ARG A 178 -10.78 -17.49 3.68
N GLY A 179 -11.63 -17.00 4.59
CA GLY A 179 -11.19 -16.47 5.89
C GLY A 179 -10.76 -15.01 5.86
N LYS A 180 -11.06 -14.29 4.77
CA LYS A 180 -10.87 -12.85 4.65
C LYS A 180 -12.21 -12.15 4.48
N ASP A 181 -12.64 -11.45 5.53
CA ASP A 181 -13.91 -10.72 5.54
C ASP A 181 -13.81 -9.35 4.88
N CYS A 182 -12.69 -8.65 5.08
CA CYS A 182 -12.41 -7.34 4.49
C CYS A 182 -10.91 -7.09 4.32
N LEU A 183 -10.59 -6.05 3.55
CA LEU A 183 -9.23 -5.52 3.41
C LEU A 183 -9.09 -4.27 4.27
N THR A 184 -8.08 -4.21 5.12
CA THR A 184 -7.68 -3.00 5.83
C THR A 184 -6.66 -2.21 5.00
N VAL A 185 -6.95 -0.95 4.74
CA VAL A 185 -6.08 -0.04 3.97
C VAL A 185 -5.63 1.09 4.89
N LEU A 186 -4.33 1.20 5.13
CA LEU A 186 -3.71 2.28 5.88
C LEU A 186 -2.91 3.16 4.93
N ASP A 187 -3.35 4.40 4.76
CA ASP A 187 -2.71 5.39 3.89
C ASP A 187 -2.07 6.48 4.75
N PHE A 188 -0.74 6.53 4.77
CA PHE A 188 0.04 7.45 5.58
C PHE A 188 0.19 8.79 4.85
N VAL A 189 -0.71 9.72 5.19
CA VAL A 189 -0.82 11.03 4.56
C VAL A 189 0.10 12.02 5.28
N ALA A 190 1.23 12.36 4.64
CA ALA A 190 2.17 13.35 5.14
C ALA A 190 1.69 14.80 4.92
N GLN A 191 2.31 15.75 5.62
CA GLN A 191 2.16 17.17 5.31
C GLN A 191 2.79 17.46 3.94
N ALA A 192 1.94 17.61 2.94
CA ALA A 192 2.36 17.67 1.55
C ALA A 192 2.95 19.04 1.16
N ASN A 193 3.86 19.03 0.17
CA ASN A 193 4.29 20.25 -0.52
C ASN A 193 3.07 20.97 -1.11
N LYS A 194 3.07 22.32 -1.11
CA LYS A 194 1.98 23.16 -1.66
C LYS A 194 1.63 22.86 -3.12
N LYS A 195 2.55 22.26 -3.88
CA LYS A 195 2.34 21.80 -5.26
C LYS A 195 1.65 20.45 -5.36
N TYR A 196 1.57 19.72 -4.26
CA TYR A 196 0.90 18.42 -4.21
C TYR A 196 -0.62 18.65 -4.12
N ASN A 197 -1.31 18.40 -5.21
CA ASN A 197 -2.77 18.53 -5.28
C ASN A 197 -3.46 17.17 -5.10
N PHE A 198 -3.61 16.76 -3.84
CA PHE A 198 -4.37 15.56 -3.49
C PHE A 198 -5.89 15.76 -3.69
N ALA A 199 -6.35 17.00 -3.75
CA ALA A 199 -7.78 17.33 -3.70
C ALA A 199 -8.53 17.11 -5.03
N GLY A 200 -7.83 16.99 -6.17
CA GLY A 200 -8.50 16.97 -7.47
C GLY A 200 -9.24 15.68 -7.83
N GLY A 201 -8.93 14.55 -7.21
CA GLY A 201 -9.52 13.25 -7.57
C GLY A 201 -10.02 12.42 -6.41
N PHE A 202 -9.32 12.43 -5.28
CA PHE A 202 -9.55 11.48 -4.20
C PHE A 202 -10.63 11.93 -3.20
N MET A 203 -10.71 13.24 -2.87
CA MET A 203 -11.71 13.72 -1.91
C MET A 203 -13.15 13.67 -2.43
N MET A 204 -13.38 13.82 -3.73
CA MET A 204 -14.74 13.70 -4.27
C MET A 204 -15.26 12.25 -4.24
N ASP A 205 -14.37 11.27 -4.37
CA ASP A 205 -14.74 9.85 -4.25
C ASP A 205 -14.74 9.34 -2.80
N LYS A 206 -13.93 9.92 -1.89
CA LYS A 206 -13.97 9.59 -0.45
C LYS A 206 -15.35 9.81 0.15
N GLN A 207 -16.02 10.92 -0.15
CA GLN A 207 -17.37 11.18 0.36
C GLN A 207 -18.42 10.19 -0.16
N LYS A 208 -18.15 9.52 -1.28
CA LYS A 208 -19.02 8.44 -1.77
C LYS A 208 -18.69 7.09 -1.15
N ILE A 209 -17.42 6.85 -0.80
CA ILE A 209 -16.99 5.60 -0.16
C ILE A 209 -17.43 5.55 1.31
N GLU A 210 -17.39 6.70 2.03
CA GLU A 210 -17.83 6.80 3.44
C GLU A 210 -19.37 6.77 3.64
N ARG A 211 -20.15 6.85 2.56
CA ARG A 211 -21.63 6.78 2.61
C ARG A 211 -22.17 5.41 2.20
N MET A 212 -21.32 4.44 1.98
CA MET A 212 -21.65 3.04 1.74
C MET A 212 -21.30 2.19 2.96
#